data_56c532a78a454cb38aa90bb68d1f4ee1
#
_entry.id   56c532a78a454cb38aa90bb68d1f4ee1
#
_cell.length_a   1.000
_cell.length_b   1.000
_cell.length_c   1.000
_cell.angle_alpha   90.00
_cell.angle_beta   90.00
_cell.angle_gamma   90.00
#
_symmetry.space_group_name_H-M   'P 1'
#
loop_
_entity.id
_entity.type
_entity.pdbx_description
1 polymer ?
#
loop_
_entity_poly.entity_id
_entity_poly.type
_entity_poly.pdbx_seq_one_letter_code
_entity_poly.pdbx_strand_id
1 'polypeptide(L)'
;MTWIEDAAMHAVLDWQRRGLERHPATFSSPQTPRAIVDGEPRILFSSSNYLGLAERSEVIGAARQAIRTFGVGSGGSRLATGTSTAHEHVESSLAAFLD
;
A
#
# COMPACT_ATOMS: atom_id res chain seq x y z
N MET A 1 10.57 -22.61 -23.68
CA MET A 1 9.87 -22.35 -22.42
C MET A 1 10.71 -22.97 -21.30
N THR A 2 10.90 -22.28 -20.20
CA THR A 2 11.67 -22.82 -19.06
C THR A 2 10.74 -23.68 -18.19
N TRP A 3 11.29 -24.60 -17.41
CA TRP A 3 10.50 -25.43 -16.48
C TRP A 3 9.68 -24.59 -15.48
N ILE A 4 10.14 -23.37 -15.16
CA ILE A 4 9.42 -22.43 -14.30
C ILE A 4 8.16 -21.90 -15.00
N GLU A 5 8.28 -21.54 -16.28
CA GLU A 5 7.13 -21.07 -17.07
C GLU A 5 6.09 -22.17 -17.24
N ASP A 6 6.53 -23.40 -17.50
CA ASP A 6 5.62 -24.55 -17.60
C ASP A 6 4.89 -24.83 -16.26
N ALA A 7 5.62 -24.81 -15.16
CA ALA A 7 5.05 -25.01 -13.82
C ALA A 7 4.03 -23.89 -13.45
N ALA A 8 4.39 -22.64 -13.75
CA ALA A 8 3.50 -21.49 -13.52
C ALA A 8 2.22 -21.58 -14.37
N MET A 9 2.37 -21.94 -15.64
CA MET A 9 1.23 -22.11 -16.56
C MET A 9 0.30 -23.23 -16.08
N HIS A 10 0.85 -24.37 -15.67
CA HIS A 10 0.03 -25.48 -15.13
C HIS A 10 -0.73 -25.06 -13.88
N ALA A 11 -0.11 -24.30 -12.96
CA ALA A 11 -0.76 -23.80 -11.75
C ALA A 11 -1.90 -22.83 -12.08
N VAL A 12 -1.70 -21.91 -13.01
CA VAL A 12 -2.74 -20.96 -13.46
C VAL A 12 -3.93 -21.71 -14.08
N LEU A 13 -3.66 -22.66 -14.99
CA LEU A 13 -4.71 -23.45 -15.63
C LEU A 13 -5.49 -24.33 -14.63
N ASP A 14 -4.83 -24.84 -13.58
CA ASP A 14 -5.51 -25.58 -12.53
C ASP A 14 -6.42 -24.67 -11.70
N TRP A 15 -5.95 -23.49 -11.33
CA TRP A 15 -6.76 -22.49 -10.60
C TRP A 15 -7.98 -22.05 -11.42
N GLN A 16 -7.81 -21.80 -12.72
CA GLN A 16 -8.93 -21.47 -13.63
C GLN A 16 -9.96 -22.58 -13.67
N ARG A 17 -9.54 -23.84 -13.86
CA ARG A 17 -10.43 -25.00 -13.87
C ARG A 17 -11.21 -25.19 -12.57
N ARG A 18 -10.61 -24.82 -11.45
CA ARG A 18 -11.20 -24.90 -10.10
C ARG A 18 -12.00 -23.66 -9.72
N GLY A 19 -12.09 -22.64 -10.57
CA GLY A 19 -12.78 -21.39 -10.27
C GLY A 19 -12.11 -20.59 -9.14
N LEU A 20 -10.81 -20.77 -8.92
CA LEU A 20 -10.04 -20.10 -7.86
C LEU A 20 -9.24 -18.89 -8.37
N GLU A 21 -9.35 -18.60 -9.65
CA GLU A 21 -8.69 -17.45 -10.23
C GLU A 21 -9.20 -16.15 -9.60
N ARG A 22 -8.28 -15.28 -9.24
CA ARG A 22 -8.58 -13.98 -8.66
C ARG A 22 -8.16 -12.88 -9.61
N HIS A 23 -9.07 -11.97 -9.90
CA HIS A 23 -8.82 -10.78 -10.69
C HIS A 23 -8.77 -9.57 -9.75
N PRO A 24 -7.58 -9.01 -9.47
CA PRO A 24 -7.48 -7.80 -8.68
C PRO A 24 -8.19 -6.64 -9.36
N ALA A 25 -9.02 -5.93 -8.61
CA ALA A 25 -9.64 -4.70 -9.09
C ALA A 25 -8.59 -3.58 -9.21
N THR A 26 -8.64 -2.81 -10.28
CA THR A 26 -7.69 -1.72 -10.54
C THR A 26 -8.28 -0.38 -10.16
N PHE A 27 -7.65 0.31 -9.22
CA PHE A 27 -8.05 1.64 -8.80
C PHE A 27 -7.28 2.71 -9.58
N SER A 28 -7.99 3.66 -10.17
CA SER A 28 -7.43 4.84 -10.84
C SER A 28 -7.74 6.16 -10.13
N SER A 29 -8.24 6.08 -8.91
CA SER A 29 -8.47 7.20 -8.00
C SER A 29 -8.04 6.82 -6.58
N PRO A 30 -7.97 7.78 -5.63
CA PRO A 30 -7.86 7.47 -4.21
C PRO A 30 -8.99 6.55 -3.73
N GLN A 31 -8.72 5.75 -2.70
CA GLN A 31 -9.68 4.81 -2.11
C GLN A 31 -10.60 5.50 -1.11
N THR A 32 -11.37 6.46 -1.59
CA THR A 32 -12.44 7.13 -0.85
C THR A 32 -13.74 6.35 -0.93
N PRO A 33 -14.81 6.77 -0.22
CA PRO A 33 -16.14 6.18 -0.37
C PRO A 33 -16.67 6.16 -1.81
N ARG A 34 -16.18 7.06 -2.66
CA ARG A 34 -16.42 7.05 -4.10
C ARG A 34 -15.07 6.94 -4.82
N ALA A 35 -14.86 5.86 -5.54
CA ALA A 35 -13.61 5.56 -6.23
C ALA A 35 -13.87 5.16 -7.68
N ILE A 36 -12.84 5.31 -8.52
CA ILE A 36 -12.85 4.76 -9.88
C ILE A 36 -12.18 3.38 -9.83
N VAL A 37 -12.96 2.36 -10.12
CA VAL A 37 -12.53 0.96 -10.08
C VAL A 37 -12.79 0.34 -11.45
N ASP A 38 -11.76 -0.20 -12.07
CA ASP A 38 -11.81 -0.77 -13.43
C ASP A 38 -12.43 0.22 -14.45
N GLY A 39 -12.08 1.51 -14.31
CA GLY A 39 -12.56 2.59 -15.15
C GLY A 39 -13.95 3.12 -14.81
N GLU A 40 -14.66 2.52 -13.85
CA GLU A 40 -16.02 2.87 -13.51
C GLU A 40 -16.15 3.50 -12.12
N PRO A 41 -17.01 4.51 -11.90
CA PRO A 41 -17.29 5.05 -10.59
C PRO A 41 -18.04 4.02 -9.73
N ARG A 42 -17.51 3.73 -8.56
CA ARG A 42 -18.05 2.75 -7.59
C ARG A 42 -18.17 3.36 -6.21
N ILE A 43 -19.12 2.85 -5.42
CA ILE A 43 -19.16 3.10 -3.98
C ILE A 43 -18.35 2.00 -3.30
N LEU A 44 -17.36 2.39 -2.51
CA LEU A 44 -16.39 1.50 -1.92
C LEU A 44 -16.74 1.22 -0.45
N PHE A 45 -17.09 -0.04 -0.15
CA PHE A 45 -17.39 -0.52 1.20
C PHE A 45 -16.25 -1.36 1.81
N SER A 46 -15.24 -1.73 1.03
CA SER A 46 -14.17 -2.66 1.42
C SER A 46 -12.85 -1.99 1.76
N SER A 47 -12.79 -0.66 1.77
CA SER A 47 -11.58 0.08 2.15
C SER A 47 -11.37 0.06 3.66
N SER A 48 -10.11 -0.10 4.08
CA SER A 48 -9.69 0.09 5.49
C SER A 48 -9.43 1.56 5.85
N ASN A 49 -9.69 2.51 4.95
CA ASN A 49 -9.53 3.95 5.16
C ASN A 49 -10.73 4.53 5.94
N TYR A 50 -11.07 3.93 7.09
CA TYR A 50 -12.27 4.23 7.88
C TYR A 50 -12.37 5.70 8.29
N LEU A 51 -11.25 6.34 8.59
CA LEU A 51 -11.18 7.74 9.03
C LEU A 51 -10.90 8.73 7.89
N GLY A 52 -10.75 8.25 6.66
CA GLY A 52 -10.43 9.06 5.51
C GLY A 52 -9.05 9.74 5.58
N LEU A 53 -8.12 9.18 6.36
CA LEU A 53 -6.81 9.80 6.61
C LEU A 53 -5.91 9.83 5.38
N ALA A 54 -6.08 8.89 4.46
CA ALA A 54 -5.23 8.79 3.27
C ALA A 54 -5.29 10.03 2.35
N GLU A 55 -6.33 10.84 2.46
CA GLU A 55 -6.53 12.05 1.65
C GLU A 55 -6.51 13.35 2.47
N ARG A 56 -6.30 13.26 3.78
CA ARG A 56 -6.20 14.45 4.61
C ARG A 56 -5.01 15.29 4.17
N SER A 57 -5.26 16.58 3.95
CA SER A 57 -4.24 17.53 3.50
C SER A 57 -3.02 17.56 4.42
N GLU A 58 -3.25 17.41 5.72
CA GLU A 58 -2.22 17.38 6.74
C GLU A 58 -1.31 16.14 6.59
N VAL A 59 -1.89 14.97 6.33
CA VAL A 59 -1.16 13.73 6.11
C VAL A 59 -0.36 13.79 4.81
N ILE A 60 -1.00 14.24 3.73
CA ILE A 60 -0.33 14.43 2.44
C ILE A 60 0.80 15.46 2.54
N GLY A 61 0.58 16.56 3.26
CA GLY A 61 1.58 17.60 3.49
C GLY A 61 2.80 17.06 4.24
N ALA A 62 2.58 16.32 5.33
CA ALA A 62 3.65 15.70 6.10
C ALA A 62 4.43 14.66 5.26
N ALA A 63 3.75 13.84 4.47
CA ALA A 63 4.41 12.89 3.56
C ALA A 63 5.28 13.59 2.51
N ARG A 64 4.78 14.67 1.89
CA ARG A 64 5.56 15.46 0.94
C ARG A 64 6.79 16.10 1.57
N GLN A 65 6.67 16.60 2.80
CA GLN A 65 7.80 17.16 3.53
C GLN A 65 8.83 16.09 3.87
N ALA A 66 8.41 14.92 4.34
CA ALA A 66 9.29 13.79 4.62
C ALA A 66 10.06 13.35 3.37
N ILE A 67 9.41 13.25 2.22
CA ILE A 67 10.05 12.92 0.94
C ILE A 67 11.13 13.95 0.57
N ARG A 68 10.87 15.24 0.77
CA ARG A 68 11.86 16.29 0.48
C ARG A 68 13.07 16.23 1.41
N THR A 69 12.88 15.83 2.65
CA THR A 69 13.94 15.78 3.67
C THR A 69 14.76 14.49 3.59
N PHE A 70 14.11 13.36 3.41
CA PHE A 70 14.71 12.01 3.53
C PHE A 70 14.78 11.25 2.21
N GLY A 71 14.13 11.71 1.14
CA GLY A 71 13.95 10.95 -0.09
C GLY A 71 12.86 9.90 0.05
N VAL A 72 12.88 8.91 -0.85
CA VAL A 72 11.93 7.79 -0.86
C VAL A 72 12.61 6.53 -0.37
N GLY A 73 12.02 5.93 0.67
CA GLY A 73 12.51 4.69 1.25
C GLY A 73 13.70 4.86 2.19
N SER A 74 14.19 3.75 2.66
CA SER A 74 15.34 3.66 3.58
C SER A 74 16.50 2.97 2.87
N GLY A 75 17.68 3.57 2.90
CA GLY A 75 18.87 3.05 2.22
C GLY A 75 19.49 1.79 2.85
N GLY A 76 18.89 1.25 3.92
CA GLY A 76 19.37 0.06 4.61
C GLY A 76 18.43 -0.40 5.72
N SER A 77 18.85 -1.44 6.44
CA SER A 77 18.12 -1.89 7.63
C SER A 77 18.17 -0.86 8.76
N ARG A 78 17.14 -0.86 9.62
CA ARG A 78 17.07 0.05 10.79
C ARG A 78 18.31 0.00 11.66
N LEU A 79 18.88 -1.16 11.85
CA LEU A 79 20.04 -1.38 12.70
C LEU A 79 21.35 -0.83 12.09
N ALA A 80 21.46 -0.77 10.79
CA ALA A 80 22.67 -0.29 10.09
C ALA A 80 22.58 1.18 9.70
N THR A 81 21.93 1.48 8.58
CA THR A 81 21.89 2.82 7.98
C THR A 81 20.48 3.35 7.71
N GLY A 82 19.45 2.56 8.03
CA GLY A 82 18.06 2.85 7.67
C GLY A 82 17.27 3.64 8.73
N THR A 83 17.84 3.96 9.89
CA THR A 83 17.18 4.79 10.90
C THR A 83 17.33 6.27 10.57
N SER A 84 16.23 7.00 10.56
CA SER A 84 16.18 8.46 10.41
C SER A 84 15.44 9.08 11.60
N THR A 85 15.58 10.39 11.77
CA THR A 85 14.84 11.14 12.79
C THR A 85 13.32 11.04 12.62
N ALA A 86 12.82 10.74 11.41
CA ALA A 86 11.40 10.47 11.18
C ALA A 86 10.94 9.19 11.91
N HIS A 87 11.77 8.16 11.93
CA HIS A 87 11.47 6.93 12.66
C HIS A 87 11.44 7.16 14.17
N GLU A 88 12.45 7.86 14.71
CA GLU A 88 12.52 8.19 16.15
C GLU A 88 11.33 9.03 16.60
N HIS A 89 10.91 9.99 15.77
CA HIS A 89 9.74 10.82 16.04
C HIS A 89 8.45 10.00 16.08
N VAL A 90 8.24 9.08 15.13
CA VAL A 90 7.08 8.19 15.11
C VAL A 90 7.07 7.28 16.33
N GLU A 91 8.21 6.67 16.67
CA GLU A 91 8.35 5.81 17.85
C GLU A 91 8.00 6.54 19.14
N SER A 92 8.55 7.75 19.32
CA SER A 92 8.27 8.57 20.50
C SER A 92 6.79 9.01 20.57
N SER A 93 6.21 9.38 19.42
CA SER A 93 4.80 9.80 19.36
C SER A 93 3.85 8.65 19.62
N LEU A 94 4.15 7.45 19.13
CA LEU A 94 3.35 6.26 19.40
C LEU A 94 3.46 5.81 20.86
N ALA A 95 4.66 5.85 21.43
CA ALA A 95 4.84 5.55 22.85
C ALA A 95 3.99 6.48 23.73
N ALA A 96 4.08 7.80 23.48
CA ALA A 96 3.31 8.80 24.22
C ALA A 96 1.78 8.71 24.00
N PHE A 97 1.33 8.12 22.90
CA PHE A 97 -0.08 7.90 22.61
C PHE A 97 -0.66 6.66 23.31
N LEU A 98 0.21 5.66 23.60
CA LEU A 98 -0.20 4.37 24.17
C LEU A 98 -0.07 4.32 25.71
N ASP A 99 0.62 5.30 26.33
CA ASP A 99 0.71 5.48 27.79
C ASP A 99 -0.58 6.13 28.35
#